data_3bcde53f83b06ed399d4ce6ce42ff45e
#
_entry.id   3bcde53f83b06ed399d4ce6ce42ff45e
#
_cell.length_a   1.000
_cell.length_b   1.000
_cell.length_c   1.000
_cell.angle_alpha   90.00
_cell.angle_beta   90.00
_cell.angle_gamma   90.00
#
_symmetry.space_group_name_H-M   'P 1'
#
loop_
_entity.id
_entity.type
_entity.pdbx_description
1 polymer ?
#
loop_
_entity_poly.entity_id
_entity_poly.type
_entity_poly.pdbx_seq_one_letter_code
_entity_poly.pdbx_strand_id
1 'polypeptide(L)'
;DAKILNSHKDLHICARDTKSLDYLKNALSCNLLLVPDMAFCISQKTLDRYKQKETDKALFLKRNDQELCEYDFSLYIAEKVEQLHIGDWPTMEKEFKTKVYLDKLVFRRKRLKRIPDIYADLIFRPFQVRKGIEFVSKYRKVYTTRLHVAILSVLLDKEIIFFDNSYGKNRSFYETWLKDVEKLKFVQ
;
A
#
# COMPACT_ATOMS: atom_id res chain seq x y z
N ASP A 1 9.76 -3.84 25.52
CA ASP A 1 9.72 -2.77 24.48
C ASP A 1 8.95 -1.54 24.97
N ALA A 2 7.75 -1.66 25.59
CA ALA A 2 6.96 -0.52 26.10
C ALA A 2 7.76 0.34 27.11
N LYS A 3 8.56 -0.27 27.99
CA LYS A 3 9.41 0.48 28.94
C LYS A 3 10.41 1.39 28.24
N ILE A 4 11.03 0.93 27.15
CA ILE A 4 11.98 1.71 26.38
C ILE A 4 11.25 2.87 25.68
N LEU A 5 10.11 2.61 25.05
CA LEU A 5 9.32 3.64 24.37
C LEU A 5 8.83 4.70 25.37
N ASN A 6 8.33 4.29 26.52
CA ASN A 6 7.85 5.20 27.56
C ASN A 6 8.98 5.99 28.25
N SER A 7 10.25 5.61 28.09
CA SER A 7 11.39 6.37 28.61
C SER A 7 11.76 7.60 27.77
N HIS A 8 11.26 7.68 26.55
CA HIS A 8 11.52 8.84 25.68
C HIS A 8 10.64 10.03 26.09
N LYS A 9 11.27 11.19 26.26
CA LYS A 9 10.57 12.41 26.72
C LYS A 9 9.65 13.04 25.69
N ASP A 10 9.98 12.87 24.41
CA ASP A 10 9.27 13.47 23.27
C ASP A 10 9.08 12.42 22.17
N LEU A 11 8.24 11.42 22.47
CA LEU A 11 7.91 10.35 21.52
C LEU A 11 6.50 10.57 20.98
N HIS A 12 6.42 10.60 19.65
CA HIS A 12 5.16 10.63 18.92
C HIS A 12 5.05 9.35 18.10
N ILE A 13 3.95 8.61 18.27
CA ILE A 13 3.69 7.38 17.50
C ILE A 13 2.42 7.56 16.71
N CYS A 14 2.50 7.30 15.40
CA CYS A 14 1.39 7.32 14.48
C CYS A 14 0.81 5.91 14.31
N ALA A 15 -0.46 5.75 14.67
CA ALA A 15 -1.23 4.55 14.37
C ALA A 15 -2.00 4.74 13.07
N ARG A 16 -2.05 3.71 12.24
CA ARG A 16 -2.68 3.76 10.93
C ARG A 16 -4.17 3.43 10.95
N ASP A 17 -4.65 2.82 12.01
CA ASP A 17 -6.05 2.43 12.20
C ASP A 17 -6.44 2.52 13.67
N THR A 18 -7.75 2.58 13.93
CA THR A 18 -8.30 2.75 15.29
C THR A 18 -7.95 1.59 16.21
N LYS A 19 -7.98 0.35 15.72
CA LYS A 19 -7.65 -0.85 16.49
C LYS A 19 -6.20 -0.81 16.98
N SER A 20 -5.27 -0.41 16.11
CA SER A 20 -3.86 -0.20 16.47
C SER A 20 -3.69 0.93 17.46
N LEU A 21 -4.42 2.05 17.29
CA LEU A 21 -4.37 3.18 18.21
C LEU A 21 -4.84 2.77 19.61
N ASP A 22 -5.95 2.05 19.72
CA ASP A 22 -6.52 1.64 21.01
C ASP A 22 -5.60 0.63 21.72
N TYR A 23 -4.97 -0.27 20.99
CA TYR A 23 -3.94 -1.14 21.55
C TYR A 23 -2.76 -0.34 22.10
N LEU A 24 -2.27 0.66 21.37
CA LEU A 24 -1.15 1.49 21.80
C LEU A 24 -1.50 2.35 23.01
N LYS A 25 -2.72 2.89 23.13
CA LYS A 25 -3.19 3.65 24.28
C LYS A 25 -3.12 2.85 25.59
N ASN A 26 -3.36 1.54 25.50
CA ASN A 26 -3.27 0.66 26.65
C ASN A 26 -1.83 0.29 27.04
N ALA A 27 -0.87 0.44 26.15
CA ALA A 27 0.51 0.01 26.34
C ALA A 27 1.51 1.17 26.56
N LEU A 28 1.19 2.36 26.06
CA LEU A 28 2.12 3.48 26.00
C LEU A 28 1.51 4.77 26.56
N SER A 29 2.39 5.60 27.16
CA SER A 29 2.04 6.92 27.73
C SER A 29 2.57 8.09 26.89
N CYS A 30 3.00 7.85 25.66
CA CYS A 30 3.50 8.88 24.74
C CYS A 30 2.36 9.52 23.93
N ASN A 31 2.71 10.52 23.10
CA ASN A 31 1.78 11.12 22.16
C ASN A 31 1.39 10.13 21.04
N LEU A 32 0.11 9.78 20.98
CA LEU A 32 -0.43 8.86 19.99
C LEU A 32 -1.32 9.61 18.99
N LEU A 33 -1.06 9.43 17.70
CA LEU A 33 -1.79 10.09 16.63
C LEU A 33 -2.41 9.04 15.70
N LEU A 34 -3.68 9.23 15.36
CA LEU A 34 -4.32 8.46 14.30
C LEU A 34 -4.06 9.18 12.97
N VAL A 35 -3.33 8.54 12.06
CA VAL A 35 -2.99 9.11 10.76
C VAL A 35 -3.26 8.09 9.64
N PRO A 36 -3.70 8.53 8.45
CA PRO A 36 -3.88 7.63 7.33
C PRO A 36 -2.53 7.12 6.81
N ASP A 37 -2.57 6.10 5.97
CA ASP A 37 -1.39 5.58 5.30
C ASP A 37 -0.76 6.66 4.39
N MET A 38 0.58 6.74 4.38
CA MET A 38 1.32 7.73 3.59
C MET A 38 1.05 7.64 2.08
N ALA A 39 0.52 6.53 1.59
CA ALA A 39 0.09 6.42 0.19
C ALA A 39 -0.98 7.45 -0.20
N PHE A 40 -1.76 7.97 0.75
CA PHE A 40 -2.70 9.08 0.50
C PHE A 40 -2.02 10.43 0.22
N CYS A 41 -0.71 10.55 0.51
CA CYS A 41 0.06 11.75 0.19
C CYS A 41 0.47 11.84 -1.29
N ILE A 42 0.12 10.85 -2.13
CA ILE A 42 0.36 10.93 -3.58
C ILE A 42 -0.51 12.06 -4.14
N SER A 43 0.14 13.09 -4.68
CA SER A 43 -0.59 14.26 -5.17
C SER A 43 -1.39 13.96 -6.44
N GLN A 44 -2.53 14.65 -6.63
CA GLN A 44 -3.34 14.54 -7.85
C GLN A 44 -2.51 14.82 -9.10
N LYS A 45 -1.62 15.80 -9.07
CA LYS A 45 -0.68 16.09 -10.16
C LYS A 45 0.17 14.88 -10.55
N THR A 46 0.61 14.08 -9.56
CA THR A 46 1.39 12.87 -9.82
C THR A 46 0.53 11.77 -10.43
N LEU A 47 -0.70 11.61 -9.95
CA LEU A 47 -1.67 10.66 -10.51
C LEU A 47 -1.96 10.98 -11.96
N ASP A 48 -2.33 12.22 -12.27
CA ASP A 48 -2.68 12.68 -13.62
C ASP A 48 -1.51 12.55 -14.59
N ARG A 49 -0.28 12.77 -14.12
CA ARG A 49 0.94 12.65 -14.94
C ARG A 49 1.18 11.23 -15.44
N TYR A 50 0.85 10.22 -14.64
CA TYR A 50 1.20 8.82 -14.93
C TYR A 50 -0.02 7.93 -15.21
N LYS A 51 -1.23 8.45 -15.05
CA LYS A 51 -2.47 7.75 -15.37
C LYS A 51 -2.47 7.32 -16.84
N GLN A 52 -2.77 6.05 -17.07
CA GLN A 52 -2.90 5.47 -18.40
C GLN A 52 -4.35 5.48 -18.87
N LYS A 53 -4.54 5.32 -20.18
CA LYS A 53 -5.88 5.13 -20.75
C LYS A 53 -6.49 3.85 -20.16
N GLU A 54 -7.71 3.99 -19.66
CA GLU A 54 -8.47 2.90 -19.09
C GLU A 54 -8.92 1.92 -20.18
N THR A 55 -8.90 0.65 -19.83
CA THR A 55 -9.43 -0.46 -20.64
C THR A 55 -10.66 -1.05 -19.96
N ASP A 56 -11.49 -1.78 -20.70
CA ASP A 56 -12.63 -2.50 -20.14
C ASP A 56 -12.27 -3.73 -19.29
N LYS A 57 -10.98 -3.90 -18.98
CA LYS A 57 -10.50 -5.02 -18.17
C LYS A 57 -10.59 -4.69 -16.68
N ALA A 58 -10.81 -5.75 -15.90
CA ALA A 58 -10.64 -5.73 -14.46
C ALA A 58 -9.27 -6.30 -14.05
N LEU A 59 -8.74 -5.82 -12.93
CA LEU A 59 -7.53 -6.34 -12.29
C LEU A 59 -7.91 -7.15 -11.07
N PHE A 60 -7.42 -8.38 -10.94
CA PHE A 60 -7.42 -9.10 -9.69
C PHE A 60 -5.98 -9.24 -9.17
N LEU A 61 -5.64 -8.41 -8.22
CA LEU A 61 -4.32 -8.41 -7.59
C LEU A 61 -4.40 -9.13 -6.24
N LYS A 62 -4.05 -10.41 -6.28
CA LYS A 62 -4.12 -11.35 -5.15
C LYS A 62 -2.74 -11.53 -4.52
N ARG A 63 -2.70 -11.59 -3.20
CA ARG A 63 -1.52 -12.06 -2.46
C ARG A 63 -1.35 -13.56 -2.63
N ASN A 64 -0.09 -14.02 -2.68
CA ASN A 64 0.26 -15.43 -2.73
C ASN A 64 1.08 -15.85 -1.49
N ASP A 65 1.03 -15.04 -0.41
CA ASP A 65 1.76 -15.27 0.83
C ASP A 65 0.82 -15.70 1.98
N GLN A 66 1.40 -15.91 3.16
CA GLN A 66 0.69 -16.40 4.36
C GLN A 66 -0.42 -15.47 4.88
N GLU A 67 -0.50 -14.23 4.39
CA GLU A 67 -1.58 -13.30 4.75
C GLU A 67 -2.86 -13.49 3.91
N LEU A 68 -2.90 -14.48 3.01
CA LEU A 68 -4.07 -14.77 2.21
C LEU A 68 -5.15 -15.45 3.07
N CYS A 69 -6.38 -14.91 3.06
CA CYS A 69 -7.56 -15.64 3.49
C CYS A 69 -8.05 -16.55 2.39
N GLU A 70 -8.61 -17.70 2.77
CA GLU A 70 -9.32 -18.60 1.87
C GLU A 70 -10.72 -18.04 1.57
N TYR A 71 -10.81 -17.24 0.52
CA TYR A 71 -12.09 -16.80 -0.04
C TYR A 71 -12.39 -17.59 -1.30
N ASP A 72 -13.66 -17.92 -1.49
CA ASP A 72 -14.14 -18.25 -2.83
C ASP A 72 -14.33 -16.96 -3.62
N PHE A 73 -13.26 -16.51 -4.25
CA PHE A 73 -13.25 -15.28 -5.04
C PHE A 73 -14.22 -15.32 -6.21
N SER A 74 -14.60 -16.53 -6.68
CA SER A 74 -15.53 -16.69 -7.82
C SER A 74 -16.91 -16.12 -7.54
N LEU A 75 -17.31 -16.07 -6.27
CA LEU A 75 -18.59 -15.48 -5.84
C LEU A 75 -18.65 -13.95 -6.01
N TYR A 76 -17.50 -13.30 -6.13
CA TYR A 76 -17.38 -11.84 -6.16
C TYR A 76 -16.90 -11.30 -7.50
N ILE A 77 -16.26 -12.14 -8.31
CA ILE A 77 -15.74 -11.77 -9.63
C ILE A 77 -16.86 -11.97 -10.66
N ALA A 78 -17.38 -10.86 -11.18
CA ALA A 78 -18.46 -10.89 -12.17
C ALA A 78 -17.93 -10.91 -13.63
N GLU A 79 -16.64 -10.62 -13.83
CA GLU A 79 -16.03 -10.52 -15.14
C GLU A 79 -15.73 -11.89 -15.74
N LYS A 80 -15.86 -11.97 -17.08
CA LYS A 80 -15.39 -13.14 -17.84
C LYS A 80 -13.87 -13.25 -17.74
N VAL A 81 -13.34 -14.46 -17.79
CA VAL A 81 -11.89 -14.74 -17.68
C VAL A 81 -11.06 -13.91 -18.67
N GLU A 82 -11.56 -13.68 -19.88
CA GLU A 82 -10.89 -12.89 -20.92
C GLU A 82 -10.76 -11.40 -20.57
N GLN A 83 -11.62 -10.89 -19.69
CA GLN A 83 -11.62 -9.50 -19.23
C GLN A 83 -10.93 -9.32 -17.88
N LEU A 84 -10.46 -10.40 -17.26
CA LEU A 84 -9.83 -10.39 -15.95
C LEU A 84 -8.32 -10.60 -16.08
N HIS A 85 -7.55 -9.63 -15.64
CA HIS A 85 -6.11 -9.78 -15.46
C HIS A 85 -5.82 -10.23 -14.03
N ILE A 86 -5.37 -11.46 -13.86
CA ILE A 86 -4.94 -11.99 -12.56
C ILE A 86 -3.42 -11.88 -12.48
N GLY A 87 -2.93 -11.24 -11.43
CA GLY A 87 -1.49 -11.06 -11.25
C GLY A 87 -1.12 -10.62 -9.85
N ASP A 88 0.17 -10.37 -9.67
CA ASP A 88 0.71 -9.70 -8.50
C ASP A 88 1.31 -8.35 -8.91
N TRP A 89 1.80 -7.61 -7.92
CA TRP A 89 2.43 -6.32 -8.12
C TRP A 89 3.60 -6.40 -9.11
N PRO A 90 3.76 -5.45 -10.03
CA PRO A 90 4.86 -5.46 -10.98
C PRO A 90 6.22 -5.57 -10.27
N THR A 91 7.04 -6.51 -10.69
CA THR A 91 8.36 -6.68 -10.09
C THR A 91 9.28 -5.50 -10.45
N MET A 92 10.03 -5.04 -9.46
CA MET A 92 11.02 -3.96 -9.58
C MET A 92 12.40 -4.48 -9.18
N GLU A 93 12.70 -5.73 -9.55
CA GLU A 93 13.91 -6.42 -9.11
C GLU A 93 15.20 -5.72 -9.53
N LYS A 94 15.24 -5.18 -10.76
CA LYS A 94 16.43 -4.50 -11.27
C LYS A 94 16.75 -3.25 -10.46
N GLU A 95 15.77 -2.42 -10.23
CA GLU A 95 15.92 -1.16 -9.48
C GLU A 95 16.23 -1.43 -8.00
N PHE A 96 15.63 -2.46 -7.44
CA PHE A 96 15.91 -2.91 -6.08
C PHE A 96 17.34 -3.46 -5.95
N LYS A 97 17.80 -4.30 -6.89
CA LYS A 97 19.17 -4.81 -6.92
C LYS A 97 20.19 -3.69 -7.03
N THR A 98 19.92 -2.65 -7.82
CA THR A 98 20.77 -1.47 -7.93
C THR A 98 20.89 -0.73 -6.60
N LYS A 99 19.75 -0.53 -5.88
CA LYS A 99 19.78 0.09 -4.55
C LYS A 99 20.62 -0.73 -3.56
N VAL A 100 20.39 -2.04 -3.50
CA VAL A 100 21.15 -2.95 -2.62
C VAL A 100 22.65 -2.94 -2.95
N TYR A 101 23.00 -2.85 -4.22
CA TYR A 101 24.41 -2.74 -4.64
C TYR A 101 25.03 -1.42 -4.17
N LEU A 102 24.34 -0.30 -4.32
CA LEU A 102 24.77 1.00 -3.81
C LEU A 102 24.95 0.99 -2.29
N ASP A 103 23.98 0.42 -1.55
CA ASP A 103 24.07 0.25 -0.10
C ASP A 103 25.35 -0.51 0.30
N LYS A 104 25.67 -1.61 -0.39
CA LYS A 104 26.89 -2.40 -0.15
C LYS A 104 28.18 -1.64 -0.46
N LEU A 105 28.20 -0.87 -1.56
CA LEU A 105 29.36 -0.06 -1.92
C LEU A 105 29.67 1.00 -0.87
N VAL A 106 28.63 1.59 -0.30
CA VAL A 106 28.72 2.72 0.63
C VAL A 106 28.93 2.26 2.06
N PHE A 107 28.51 1.04 2.41
CA PHE A 107 28.67 0.49 3.76
C PHE A 107 30.13 0.57 4.27
N ARG A 108 31.11 0.45 3.37
CA ARG A 108 32.53 0.55 3.67
C ARG A 108 33.08 1.99 3.73
N ARG A 109 32.33 3.01 3.26
CA ARG A 109 32.82 4.40 3.15
C ARG A 109 31.86 5.38 3.83
N LYS A 110 32.12 5.72 5.09
CA LYS A 110 31.27 6.60 5.93
C LYS A 110 30.88 7.93 5.25
N ARG A 111 31.75 8.49 4.39
CA ARG A 111 31.50 9.77 3.67
C ARG A 111 30.43 9.69 2.58
N LEU A 112 30.11 8.48 2.07
CA LEU A 112 29.21 8.29 0.94
C LEU A 112 27.82 7.78 1.34
N LYS A 113 27.50 7.76 2.64
CA LYS A 113 26.23 7.22 3.17
C LYS A 113 24.96 7.85 2.58
N ARG A 114 25.05 9.09 2.08
CA ARG A 114 23.91 9.79 1.46
C ARG A 114 23.62 9.36 0.02
N ILE A 115 24.52 8.69 -0.67
CA ILE A 115 24.31 8.32 -2.10
C ILE A 115 23.14 7.35 -2.27
N PRO A 116 23.02 6.26 -1.49
CA PRO A 116 21.85 5.38 -1.58
C PRO A 116 20.52 6.08 -1.25
N ASP A 117 20.55 7.02 -0.30
CA ASP A 117 19.35 7.80 0.06
C ASP A 117 18.92 8.73 -1.08
N ILE A 118 19.90 9.43 -1.69
CA ILE A 118 19.64 10.27 -2.87
C ILE A 118 19.10 9.44 -4.02
N TYR A 119 19.68 8.27 -4.30
CA TYR A 119 19.16 7.36 -5.31
C TYR A 119 17.74 6.90 -4.98
N ALA A 120 17.49 6.52 -3.72
CA ALA A 120 16.17 6.09 -3.28
C ALA A 120 15.13 7.21 -3.45
N ASP A 121 15.48 8.45 -3.09
CA ASP A 121 14.55 9.58 -3.12
C ASP A 121 14.29 10.09 -4.54
N LEU A 122 15.32 10.19 -5.37
CA LEU A 122 15.20 10.81 -6.68
C LEU A 122 14.84 9.82 -7.80
N ILE A 123 15.13 8.53 -7.63
CA ILE A 123 14.98 7.54 -8.69
C ILE A 123 14.06 6.41 -8.25
N PHE A 124 14.42 5.70 -7.18
CA PHE A 124 13.75 4.45 -6.85
C PHE A 124 12.31 4.64 -6.37
N ARG A 125 12.05 5.54 -5.41
CA ARG A 125 10.68 5.81 -4.90
C ARG A 125 9.77 6.42 -5.97
N PRO A 126 10.18 7.46 -6.72
CA PRO A 126 9.36 8.00 -7.80
C PRO A 126 9.06 6.96 -8.88
N PHE A 127 10.02 6.09 -9.21
CA PHE A 127 9.83 5.01 -10.14
C PHE A 127 8.78 3.99 -9.65
N GLN A 128 8.82 3.60 -8.38
CA GLN A 128 7.82 2.69 -7.80
C GLN A 128 6.41 3.28 -7.85
N VAL A 129 6.26 4.55 -7.44
CA VAL A 129 4.97 5.26 -7.48
C VAL A 129 4.45 5.32 -8.91
N ARG A 130 5.29 5.73 -9.86
CA ARG A 130 4.96 5.77 -11.28
C ARG A 130 4.47 4.41 -11.79
N LYS A 131 5.22 3.35 -11.55
CA LYS A 131 4.88 1.98 -12.00
C LYS A 131 3.55 1.50 -11.41
N GLY A 132 3.31 1.78 -10.14
CA GLY A 132 2.04 1.47 -9.48
C GLY A 132 0.87 2.19 -10.15
N ILE A 133 1.00 3.50 -10.38
CA ILE A 133 -0.04 4.30 -11.05
C ILE A 133 -0.28 3.79 -12.48
N GLU A 134 0.78 3.63 -13.28
CA GLU A 134 0.70 3.13 -14.64
C GLU A 134 0.04 1.75 -14.73
N PHE A 135 0.28 0.90 -13.73
CA PHE A 135 -0.28 -0.45 -13.68
C PHE A 135 -1.77 -0.43 -13.32
N VAL A 136 -2.13 0.15 -12.17
CA VAL A 136 -3.51 0.11 -11.66
C VAL A 136 -4.45 0.95 -12.51
N SER A 137 -4.00 2.10 -13.02
CA SER A 137 -4.86 3.03 -13.77
C SER A 137 -5.43 2.46 -15.07
N LYS A 138 -4.80 1.43 -15.65
CA LYS A 138 -5.27 0.76 -16.88
C LYS A 138 -6.58 0.02 -16.73
N TYR A 139 -6.98 -0.28 -15.50
CA TYR A 139 -8.13 -1.13 -15.24
C TYR A 139 -9.32 -0.31 -14.75
N ARG A 140 -10.53 -0.66 -15.21
CA ARG A 140 -11.77 -0.03 -14.79
C ARG A 140 -12.12 -0.44 -13.35
N LYS A 141 -11.94 -1.71 -13.02
CA LYS A 141 -12.30 -2.31 -11.74
C LYS A 141 -11.15 -3.09 -11.14
N VAL A 142 -11.03 -3.05 -9.83
CA VAL A 142 -9.93 -3.67 -9.09
C VAL A 142 -10.46 -4.56 -7.98
N TYR A 143 -10.08 -5.81 -8.01
CA TYR A 143 -10.24 -6.80 -6.94
C TYR A 143 -8.89 -6.94 -6.24
N THR A 144 -8.85 -6.79 -4.92
CA THR A 144 -7.56 -6.89 -4.24
C THR A 144 -7.65 -7.29 -2.77
N THR A 145 -6.66 -8.06 -2.34
CA THR A 145 -6.37 -8.33 -0.93
C THR A 145 -5.24 -7.44 -0.40
N ARG A 146 -4.67 -6.55 -1.24
CA ARG A 146 -3.53 -5.68 -0.89
C ARG A 146 -3.99 -4.27 -0.56
N LEU A 147 -3.69 -3.82 0.67
CA LEU A 147 -4.08 -2.50 1.17
C LEU A 147 -3.61 -1.34 0.27
N HIS A 148 -2.32 -1.31 -0.10
CA HIS A 148 -1.81 -0.20 -0.93
C HIS A 148 -2.41 -0.17 -2.34
N VAL A 149 -2.85 -1.31 -2.87
CA VAL A 149 -3.58 -1.35 -4.14
C VAL A 149 -4.98 -0.76 -3.96
N ALA A 150 -5.66 -1.09 -2.84
CA ALA A 150 -6.96 -0.49 -2.53
C ALA A 150 -6.84 1.04 -2.39
N ILE A 151 -5.85 1.54 -1.62
CA ILE A 151 -5.62 2.99 -1.47
C ILE A 151 -5.35 3.65 -2.83
N LEU A 152 -4.45 3.09 -3.63
CA LEU A 152 -4.14 3.65 -4.95
C LEU A 152 -5.36 3.63 -5.88
N SER A 153 -6.19 2.59 -5.79
CA SER A 153 -7.43 2.49 -6.56
C SER A 153 -8.45 3.55 -6.15
N VAL A 154 -8.56 3.86 -4.84
CA VAL A 154 -9.37 4.99 -4.34
C VAL A 154 -8.87 6.31 -4.91
N LEU A 155 -7.56 6.57 -4.85
CA LEU A 155 -6.95 7.79 -5.39
C LEU A 155 -7.14 7.93 -6.91
N LEU A 156 -7.28 6.82 -7.62
CA LEU A 156 -7.53 6.75 -9.06
C LEU A 156 -9.01 6.68 -9.43
N ASP A 157 -9.90 6.79 -8.43
CA ASP A 157 -11.37 6.77 -8.59
C ASP A 157 -11.91 5.50 -9.29
N LYS A 158 -11.37 4.32 -8.93
CA LYS A 158 -11.76 3.02 -9.49
C LYS A 158 -12.92 2.38 -8.74
N GLU A 159 -13.64 1.45 -9.40
CA GLU A 159 -14.49 0.49 -8.70
C GLU A 159 -13.62 -0.55 -7.99
N ILE A 160 -13.89 -0.80 -6.70
CA ILE A 160 -13.01 -1.61 -5.87
C ILE A 160 -13.81 -2.68 -5.13
N ILE A 161 -13.36 -3.94 -5.24
CA ILE A 161 -13.74 -5.02 -4.33
C ILE A 161 -12.51 -5.33 -3.48
N PHE A 162 -12.58 -4.94 -2.21
CA PHE A 162 -11.47 -5.05 -1.27
C PHE A 162 -11.73 -6.18 -0.28
N PHE A 163 -10.84 -7.17 -0.24
CA PHE A 163 -10.95 -8.34 0.62
C PHE A 163 -10.12 -8.17 1.89
N ASP A 164 -10.62 -8.75 2.98
CA ASP A 164 -9.83 -8.79 4.21
C ASP A 164 -8.62 -9.73 4.07
N ASN A 165 -7.72 -9.62 5.03
CA ASN A 165 -6.60 -10.55 5.20
C ASN A 165 -6.80 -11.41 6.46
N SER A 166 -5.97 -12.46 6.62
CA SER A 166 -6.09 -13.44 7.72
C SER A 166 -6.09 -12.84 9.14
N TYR A 167 -5.57 -11.63 9.31
CA TYR A 167 -5.45 -10.94 10.62
C TYR A 167 -6.47 -9.82 10.84
N GLY A 168 -7.39 -9.56 9.89
CA GLY A 168 -8.34 -8.47 9.99
C GLY A 168 -7.73 -7.06 9.88
N LYS A 169 -6.51 -6.94 9.32
CA LYS A 169 -5.80 -5.68 9.15
C LYS A 169 -6.46 -4.77 8.12
N ASN A 170 -6.92 -5.38 7.01
CA ASN A 170 -7.61 -4.64 5.97
C ASN A 170 -8.96 -4.14 6.46
N ARG A 171 -9.67 -4.94 7.26
CA ARG A 171 -10.93 -4.54 7.91
C ARG A 171 -10.74 -3.32 8.79
N SER A 172 -9.76 -3.35 9.71
CA SER A 172 -9.52 -2.24 10.63
C SER A 172 -9.22 -0.94 9.89
N PHE A 173 -8.45 -1.02 8.80
CA PHE A 173 -8.17 0.13 7.95
C PHE A 173 -9.41 0.61 7.18
N TYR A 174 -10.19 -0.32 6.62
CA TYR A 174 -11.43 -0.02 5.92
C TYR A 174 -12.42 0.72 6.85
N GLU A 175 -12.66 0.19 8.03
CA GLU A 175 -13.57 0.79 9.02
C GLU A 175 -13.11 2.17 9.47
N THR A 176 -11.80 2.41 9.50
CA THR A 176 -11.23 3.69 9.91
C THR A 176 -11.31 4.76 8.83
N TRP A 177 -11.02 4.42 7.57
CA TRP A 177 -10.77 5.40 6.52
C TRP A 177 -11.56 5.24 5.24
N LEU A 178 -12.06 4.04 4.93
CA LEU A 178 -12.60 3.71 3.60
C LEU A 178 -14.09 3.37 3.58
N LYS A 179 -14.76 3.29 4.72
CA LYS A 179 -16.17 2.86 4.82
C LYS A 179 -17.14 3.77 4.05
N ASP A 180 -16.79 5.05 3.91
CA ASP A 180 -17.63 6.05 3.26
C ASP A 180 -17.25 6.26 1.77
N VAL A 181 -16.36 5.43 1.23
CA VAL A 181 -15.96 5.47 -0.19
C VAL A 181 -17.00 4.73 -1.04
N GLU A 182 -17.80 5.47 -1.80
CA GLU A 182 -18.94 4.94 -2.57
C GLU A 182 -18.57 3.80 -3.53
N LYS A 183 -17.44 3.91 -4.22
CA LYS A 183 -16.98 2.94 -5.22
C LYS A 183 -16.25 1.73 -4.63
N LEU A 184 -16.17 1.62 -3.30
CA LEU A 184 -15.47 0.53 -2.63
C LEU A 184 -16.45 -0.38 -1.90
N LYS A 185 -16.45 -1.66 -2.26
CA LYS A 185 -17.16 -2.73 -1.55
C LYS A 185 -16.14 -3.56 -0.77
N PHE A 186 -16.31 -3.66 0.53
CA PHE A 186 -15.49 -4.51 1.39
C PHE A 186 -16.11 -5.89 1.54
N VAL A 187 -15.27 -6.94 1.47
CA VAL A 187 -15.66 -8.35 1.62
C VAL A 187 -14.93 -8.92 2.83
N GLN A 188 -15.73 -9.55 3.70
CA GLN A 188 -15.28 -10.18 4.95
C GLN A 188 -15.30 -11.69 4.81
#